data_edabfe82fa5b94e61133fa0f899579bf
#
_entry.id   edabfe82fa5b94e61133fa0f899579bf
#
_cell.length_a   1.000
_cell.length_b   1.000
_cell.length_c   1.000
_cell.angle_alpha   90.00
_cell.angle_beta   90.00
_cell.angle_gamma   90.00
#
_symmetry.space_group_name_H-M   'P 1'
#
loop_
_entity.id
_entity.type
_entity.pdbx_description
1 polymer ?
#
loop_
_entity_poly.entity_id
_entity_poly.type
_entity_poly.pdbx_seq_one_letter_code
_entity_poly.pdbx_strand_id
1 'polypeptide(L)'
;MKKILIGAAFSFLTIGSIRAQKYEFKTIKDIENTQVKSQGRTGTCWSFSTTSFLESEIIRLTGKNIDLSEMYTVRNTYADKASNYLYRQGKAQFSEGGLGHDVINSVANYGLVPEHVFSGLSVGQEKHNHAEVVAVLKAMLNTYIKNPAKELSPKWKQAIESVLDVYLGENKNEFEFEGKKYTPKSFADYVKINPSNYISLTSFMHAKVYDDFILNIPDNFSNGSFYNVSLDELVSVTKDAVKKGYTVELDCDVSEKTFSSKNGVAFIPASSLENEKGLTEIVKEKKITASLRQSEFENFNTTDDHLMHIVGLVKDQKGNEYFKVKNSWGTNQGNKGYVYMSVSYFKLKTISVLLHKEAVSSNLKKKLNLN
;
A
#
# COMPACT_ATOMS: atom_id res chain seq x y z
N MET A 1 -23.71 -42.32 74.29
CA MET A 1 -24.22 -41.83 72.96
C MET A 1 -23.27 -40.78 72.46
N LYS A 2 -22.39 -41.10 71.50
CA LYS A 2 -21.45 -40.15 70.93
C LYS A 2 -22.08 -39.60 69.63
N LYS A 3 -22.30 -38.31 69.56
CA LYS A 3 -22.78 -37.62 68.33
C LYS A 3 -21.59 -37.29 67.43
N ILE A 4 -21.60 -37.88 66.22
CA ILE A 4 -20.61 -37.55 65.15
C ILE A 4 -21.19 -36.41 64.36
N LEU A 5 -20.49 -35.24 64.36
CA LEU A 5 -20.76 -34.14 63.46
C LEU A 5 -19.97 -34.37 62.13
N ILE A 6 -20.68 -34.55 61.03
CA ILE A 6 -20.12 -34.58 59.69
C ILE A 6 -20.14 -33.12 59.16
N GLY A 7 -18.94 -32.52 59.08
CA GLY A 7 -18.75 -31.21 58.45
C GLY A 7 -18.65 -31.38 56.93
N ALA A 8 -19.64 -30.88 56.21
CA ALA A 8 -19.59 -30.80 54.73
C ALA A 8 -18.73 -29.57 54.32
N ALA A 9 -17.54 -29.85 53.76
CA ALA A 9 -16.70 -28.80 53.15
C ALA A 9 -17.28 -28.46 51.76
N PHE A 10 -17.90 -27.28 51.62
CA PHE A 10 -18.26 -26.71 50.32
C PHE A 10 -17.02 -26.08 49.68
N SER A 11 -16.42 -26.76 48.68
CA SER A 11 -15.41 -26.14 47.80
C SER A 11 -16.08 -25.20 46.84
N PHE A 12 -15.91 -23.88 47.05
CA PHE A 12 -16.26 -22.86 46.06
C PHE A 12 -15.27 -22.92 44.90
N LEU A 13 -15.66 -23.60 43.82
CA LEU A 13 -14.98 -23.39 42.51
C LEU A 13 -15.34 -21.95 42.03
N THR A 14 -14.39 -21.06 42.20
CA THR A 14 -14.47 -19.76 41.53
C THR A 14 -14.24 -19.98 40.01
N ILE A 15 -15.30 -20.10 39.24
CA ILE A 15 -15.27 -20.00 37.80
C ILE A 15 -14.93 -18.56 37.50
N GLY A 16 -13.62 -18.28 37.32
CA GLY A 16 -13.15 -17.01 36.80
C GLY A 16 -13.78 -16.81 35.43
N SER A 17 -14.74 -15.91 35.30
CA SER A 17 -15.24 -15.49 34.02
C SER A 17 -14.04 -14.92 33.23
N ILE A 18 -13.57 -15.67 32.23
CA ILE A 18 -12.64 -15.15 31.25
C ILE A 18 -13.42 -14.10 30.46
N ARG A 19 -13.37 -12.84 30.92
CA ARG A 19 -13.87 -11.72 30.13
C ARG A 19 -13.03 -11.66 28.88
N ALA A 20 -13.67 -11.79 27.75
CA ALA A 20 -13.10 -11.49 26.45
C ALA A 20 -12.38 -10.13 26.51
N GLN A 21 -11.10 -10.15 26.23
CA GLN A 21 -10.25 -8.96 26.38
C GLN A 21 -10.19 -8.24 25.04
N LYS A 22 -11.02 -7.19 24.86
CA LYS A 22 -11.00 -6.32 23.68
C LYS A 22 -9.58 -5.77 23.45
N TYR A 23 -9.27 -5.45 22.20
CA TYR A 23 -8.00 -4.81 21.88
C TYR A 23 -7.87 -3.46 22.60
N GLU A 24 -6.74 -3.27 23.28
CA GLU A 24 -6.28 -2.01 23.85
C GLU A 24 -4.89 -1.72 23.32
N PHE A 25 -4.80 -0.79 22.37
CA PHE A 25 -3.53 -0.48 21.72
C PHE A 25 -2.82 0.67 22.43
N LYS A 26 -1.54 0.47 22.75
CA LYS A 26 -0.61 1.49 23.22
C LYS A 26 0.34 1.86 22.10
N THR A 27 0.44 3.15 21.78
CA THR A 27 1.35 3.68 20.76
C THR A 27 2.81 3.48 21.18
N ILE A 28 3.62 2.92 20.28
CA ILE A 28 5.09 2.87 20.38
C ILE A 28 5.67 4.04 19.60
N LYS A 29 5.20 4.25 18.38
CA LYS A 29 5.57 5.35 17.49
C LYS A 29 4.38 5.70 16.61
N ASP A 30 4.11 6.98 16.47
CA ASP A 30 3.15 7.53 15.52
C ASP A 30 3.86 8.63 14.72
N ILE A 31 3.75 8.58 13.41
CA ILE A 31 4.41 9.51 12.52
C ILE A 31 3.34 10.41 11.91
N GLU A 32 3.62 11.70 11.86
CA GLU A 32 2.72 12.67 11.25
C GLU A 32 2.43 12.30 9.79
N ASN A 33 1.17 12.32 9.44
CA ASN A 33 0.69 11.98 8.11
C ASN A 33 -0.57 12.78 7.79
N THR A 34 -0.86 12.93 6.51
CA THR A 34 -2.01 13.66 6.00
C THR A 34 -3.33 12.94 6.29
N GLN A 35 -4.44 13.59 6.02
CA GLN A 35 -5.78 13.04 6.24
C GLN A 35 -6.00 11.74 5.46
N VAL A 36 -6.77 10.81 6.03
CA VAL A 36 -7.24 9.61 5.31
C VAL A 36 -8.21 10.02 4.21
N LYS A 37 -7.88 9.64 2.97
CA LYS A 37 -8.71 9.87 1.78
C LYS A 37 -9.51 8.63 1.40
N SER A 38 -10.39 8.77 0.40
CA SER A 38 -11.11 7.65 -0.22
C SER A 38 -10.78 7.59 -1.70
N GLN A 39 -10.26 6.46 -2.17
CA GLN A 39 -10.03 6.20 -3.60
C GLN A 39 -11.32 6.06 -4.42
N GLY A 40 -12.50 6.09 -3.76
CA GLY A 40 -13.78 5.95 -4.42
C GLY A 40 -14.00 4.54 -4.98
N ARG A 41 -14.42 4.45 -6.25
CA ARG A 41 -14.63 3.20 -6.98
C ARG A 41 -13.54 3.03 -8.03
N THR A 42 -12.31 2.89 -7.56
CA THR A 42 -11.15 2.72 -8.43
C THR A 42 -10.20 1.69 -7.87
N GLY A 43 -9.42 1.05 -8.74
CA GLY A 43 -8.26 0.22 -8.38
C GLY A 43 -6.97 1.05 -8.27
N THR A 44 -7.04 2.29 -7.77
CA THR A 44 -5.89 3.21 -7.70
C THR A 44 -5.29 3.32 -6.29
N CYS A 45 -5.48 2.30 -5.44
CA CYS A 45 -4.89 2.23 -4.09
C CYS A 45 -3.38 2.51 -4.09
N TRP A 46 -2.66 2.04 -5.11
CA TRP A 46 -1.24 2.26 -5.30
C TRP A 46 -0.87 3.75 -5.35
N SER A 47 -1.67 4.56 -6.04
CA SER A 47 -1.45 6.01 -6.10
C SER A 47 -1.80 6.67 -4.76
N PHE A 48 -2.94 6.33 -4.14
CA PHE A 48 -3.35 6.90 -2.86
C PHE A 48 -2.36 6.57 -1.72
N SER A 49 -1.89 5.33 -1.64
CA SER A 49 -0.97 4.92 -0.59
C SER A 49 0.41 5.56 -0.75
N THR A 50 0.95 5.54 -1.98
CA THR A 50 2.29 6.08 -2.25
C THR A 50 2.29 7.60 -2.23
N THR A 51 1.22 8.27 -2.68
CA THR A 51 1.06 9.72 -2.51
C THR A 51 1.03 10.09 -1.04
N SER A 52 0.25 9.38 -0.22
CA SER A 52 0.24 9.56 1.23
C SER A 52 1.63 9.34 1.87
N PHE A 53 2.40 8.37 1.37
CA PHE A 53 3.80 8.15 1.78
C PHE A 53 4.68 9.35 1.40
N LEU A 54 4.58 9.87 0.17
CA LEU A 54 5.34 11.05 -0.28
C LEU A 54 4.95 12.32 0.50
N GLU A 55 3.67 12.50 0.84
CA GLU A 55 3.21 13.59 1.70
C GLU A 55 3.87 13.54 3.08
N SER A 56 3.98 12.35 3.69
CA SER A 56 4.72 12.18 4.95
C SER A 56 6.23 12.45 4.79
N GLU A 57 6.82 12.11 3.65
CA GLU A 57 8.20 12.48 3.33
C GLU A 57 8.37 13.99 3.17
N ILE A 58 7.41 14.69 2.56
CA ILE A 58 7.40 16.16 2.49
C ILE A 58 7.33 16.78 3.88
N ILE A 59 6.46 16.28 4.76
CA ILE A 59 6.40 16.72 6.17
C ILE A 59 7.76 16.51 6.84
N ARG A 60 8.36 15.34 6.69
CA ARG A 60 9.67 15.00 7.28
C ARG A 60 10.82 15.89 6.76
N LEU A 61 10.82 16.20 5.45
CA LEU A 61 11.90 16.95 4.79
C LEU A 61 11.75 18.47 4.90
N THR A 62 10.53 18.98 5.01
CA THR A 62 10.24 20.41 4.88
C THR A 62 9.42 20.99 6.03
N GLY A 63 8.79 20.15 6.85
CA GLY A 63 7.81 20.58 7.86
C GLY A 63 6.47 21.06 7.26
N LYS A 64 6.26 20.94 5.95
CA LYS A 64 5.04 21.38 5.26
C LYS A 64 4.06 20.23 5.12
N ASN A 65 2.80 20.48 5.45
CA ASN A 65 1.70 19.56 5.17
C ASN A 65 1.06 19.98 3.84
N ILE A 66 1.34 19.22 2.78
CA ILE A 66 0.90 19.51 1.41
C ILE A 66 0.10 18.30 0.92
N ASP A 67 -1.10 18.56 0.46
CA ASP A 67 -2.01 17.60 -0.16
C ASP A 67 -1.67 17.47 -1.65
N LEU A 68 -1.14 16.31 -2.06
CA LEU A 68 -0.73 16.02 -3.42
C LEU A 68 -1.87 15.36 -4.22
N SER A 69 -1.85 15.55 -5.52
CA SER A 69 -2.79 14.90 -6.43
C SER A 69 -2.40 13.44 -6.71
N GLU A 70 -3.23 12.51 -6.28
CA GLU A 70 -3.14 11.11 -6.69
C GLU A 70 -3.48 10.95 -8.18
N MET A 71 -4.44 11.72 -8.66
CA MET A 71 -4.98 11.57 -10.01
C MET A 71 -4.06 12.13 -11.10
N TYR A 72 -3.22 13.09 -10.79
CA TYR A 72 -2.16 13.52 -11.72
C TYR A 72 -1.20 12.36 -12.03
N THR A 73 -0.81 11.63 -11.01
CA THR A 73 0.01 10.41 -11.15
C THR A 73 -0.75 9.32 -11.93
N VAL A 74 -2.00 9.06 -11.58
CA VAL A 74 -2.84 8.05 -12.26
C VAL A 74 -3.00 8.36 -13.74
N ARG A 75 -3.33 9.61 -14.10
CA ARG A 75 -3.51 10.02 -15.49
C ARG A 75 -2.26 9.74 -16.34
N ASN A 76 -1.09 10.15 -15.82
CA ASN A 76 0.18 9.96 -16.53
C ASN A 76 0.56 8.47 -16.62
N THR A 77 0.37 7.73 -15.53
CA THR A 77 0.62 6.28 -15.51
C THR A 77 -0.31 5.52 -16.47
N TYR A 78 -1.58 5.93 -16.61
CA TYR A 78 -2.46 5.29 -17.61
C TYR A 78 -1.97 5.49 -19.05
N ALA A 79 -1.40 6.63 -19.39
CA ALA A 79 -0.77 6.87 -20.69
C ALA A 79 0.48 5.99 -20.91
N ASP A 80 1.30 5.81 -19.87
CA ASP A 80 2.45 4.89 -19.90
C ASP A 80 2.01 3.44 -20.04
N LYS A 81 0.98 3.02 -19.28
CA LYS A 81 0.38 1.67 -19.39
C LYS A 81 -0.19 1.42 -20.77
N ALA A 82 -0.82 2.41 -21.40
CA ALA A 82 -1.32 2.29 -22.77
C ALA A 82 -0.20 2.02 -23.75
N SER A 83 0.92 2.74 -23.63
CA SER A 83 2.12 2.52 -24.45
C SER A 83 2.72 1.12 -24.22
N ASN A 84 2.86 0.72 -22.96
CA ASN A 84 3.35 -0.62 -22.61
C ASN A 84 2.46 -1.74 -23.17
N TYR A 85 1.14 -1.62 -23.02
CA TYR A 85 0.18 -2.60 -23.52
C TYR A 85 0.24 -2.74 -25.06
N LEU A 86 0.30 -1.61 -25.78
CA LEU A 86 0.41 -1.61 -27.23
C LEU A 86 1.72 -2.25 -27.70
N TYR A 87 2.87 -1.82 -27.15
CA TYR A 87 4.17 -2.33 -27.56
C TYR A 87 4.38 -3.81 -27.21
N ARG A 88 3.70 -4.30 -26.19
CA ARG A 88 3.65 -5.72 -25.85
C ARG A 88 2.54 -6.47 -26.59
N GLN A 89 1.95 -5.86 -27.60
CA GLN A 89 0.96 -6.49 -28.50
C GLN A 89 -0.24 -7.07 -27.73
N GLY A 90 -0.67 -6.39 -26.66
CA GLY A 90 -1.76 -6.86 -25.79
C GLY A 90 -1.39 -8.01 -24.84
N LYS A 91 -0.11 -8.38 -24.73
CA LYS A 91 0.38 -9.44 -23.83
C LYS A 91 0.85 -8.88 -22.47
N ALA A 92 0.20 -7.83 -21.99
CA ALA A 92 0.39 -7.25 -20.68
C ALA A 92 -0.97 -6.95 -20.05
N GLN A 93 -0.99 -6.72 -18.73
CA GLN A 93 -2.20 -6.25 -18.07
C GLN A 93 -2.42 -4.77 -18.40
N PHE A 94 -3.66 -4.43 -18.76
CA PHE A 94 -4.16 -3.06 -18.81
C PHE A 94 -5.41 -2.98 -17.92
N SER A 95 -5.23 -2.43 -16.73
CA SER A 95 -6.23 -2.30 -15.66
C SER A 95 -5.95 -1.02 -14.87
N GLU A 96 -6.71 -0.77 -13.83
CA GLU A 96 -6.54 0.36 -12.92
C GLU A 96 -5.32 0.20 -11.97
N GLY A 97 -4.87 -1.03 -11.69
CA GLY A 97 -3.81 -1.35 -10.75
C GLY A 97 -2.42 -0.84 -11.17
N GLY A 98 -1.53 -0.79 -10.22
CA GLY A 98 -0.12 -0.40 -10.33
C GLY A 98 0.55 -0.56 -8.98
N LEU A 99 1.83 -0.20 -8.87
CA LEU A 99 2.64 -0.39 -7.67
C LEU A 99 3.29 0.92 -7.20
N GLY A 100 3.84 0.91 -5.99
CA GLY A 100 4.45 2.10 -5.40
C GLY A 100 5.58 2.70 -6.25
N HIS A 101 6.40 1.86 -6.88
CA HIS A 101 7.47 2.34 -7.77
C HIS A 101 6.94 3.02 -9.05
N ASP A 102 5.70 2.74 -9.48
CA ASP A 102 5.10 3.44 -10.63
C ASP A 102 4.81 4.90 -10.30
N VAL A 103 4.44 5.21 -9.03
CA VAL A 103 4.33 6.58 -8.54
C VAL A 103 5.70 7.26 -8.55
N ILE A 104 6.74 6.58 -8.05
CA ILE A 104 8.11 7.11 -8.05
C ILE A 104 8.60 7.38 -9.48
N ASN A 105 8.31 6.47 -10.43
CA ASN A 105 8.59 6.67 -11.85
C ASN A 105 7.79 7.85 -12.43
N SER A 106 6.53 7.99 -12.07
CA SER A 106 5.70 9.13 -12.48
C SER A 106 6.28 10.45 -11.97
N VAL A 107 6.71 10.53 -10.71
CA VAL A 107 7.41 11.71 -10.17
C VAL A 107 8.70 11.99 -10.95
N ALA A 108 9.49 10.95 -11.24
CA ALA A 108 10.71 11.07 -12.03
C ALA A 108 10.43 11.58 -13.44
N ASN A 109 9.35 11.19 -14.08
CA ASN A 109 9.04 11.53 -15.47
C ASN A 109 8.21 12.81 -15.60
N TYR A 110 7.25 13.05 -14.71
CA TYR A 110 6.23 14.09 -14.84
C TYR A 110 6.22 15.09 -13.69
N GLY A 111 6.85 14.80 -12.54
CA GLY A 111 6.85 15.66 -11.35
C GLY A 111 5.62 15.46 -10.47
N LEU A 112 5.30 16.48 -9.66
CA LEU A 112 4.18 16.48 -8.70
C LEU A 112 3.33 17.74 -8.86
N VAL A 113 2.05 17.62 -8.53
CA VAL A 113 1.14 18.76 -8.41
C VAL A 113 0.30 18.64 -7.12
N PRO A 114 -0.12 19.74 -6.50
CA PRO A 114 -1.07 19.71 -5.40
C PRO A 114 -2.47 19.26 -5.85
N GLU A 115 -3.25 18.68 -4.93
CA GLU A 115 -4.61 18.20 -5.19
C GLU A 115 -5.53 19.29 -5.76
N HIS A 116 -5.48 20.51 -5.23
CA HIS A 116 -6.31 21.62 -5.70
C HIS A 116 -5.99 22.09 -7.12
N VAL A 117 -4.82 21.70 -7.68
CA VAL A 117 -4.43 22.00 -9.07
C VAL A 117 -4.98 20.94 -10.03
N PHE A 118 -5.06 19.70 -9.58
CA PHE A 118 -5.51 18.58 -10.40
C PHE A 118 -6.20 17.51 -9.52
N SER A 119 -7.51 17.60 -9.39
CA SER A 119 -8.28 16.63 -8.60
C SER A 119 -8.62 15.35 -9.37
N GLY A 120 -8.57 15.36 -10.70
CA GLY A 120 -9.02 14.25 -11.53
C GLY A 120 -10.54 14.00 -11.50
N LEU A 121 -11.31 14.90 -10.90
CA LEU A 121 -12.77 14.85 -10.86
C LEU A 121 -13.36 15.75 -11.95
N SER A 122 -14.26 15.20 -12.75
CA SER A 122 -15.05 16.00 -13.68
C SER A 122 -16.10 16.84 -12.94
N VAL A 123 -16.56 17.92 -13.56
CA VAL A 123 -17.57 18.81 -12.96
C VAL A 123 -18.80 18.02 -12.54
N GLY A 124 -19.19 18.18 -11.26
CA GLY A 124 -20.33 17.51 -10.66
C GLY A 124 -20.07 16.09 -10.11
N GLN A 125 -18.84 15.59 -10.20
CA GLN A 125 -18.44 14.33 -9.57
C GLN A 125 -17.86 14.59 -8.16
N GLU A 126 -18.30 13.80 -7.20
CA GLU A 126 -17.79 13.82 -5.83
C GLU A 126 -16.84 12.65 -5.52
N LYS A 127 -16.79 11.64 -6.37
CA LYS A 127 -16.02 10.40 -6.16
C LYS A 127 -15.46 9.90 -7.47
N HIS A 128 -14.24 9.40 -7.42
CA HIS A 128 -13.60 8.74 -8.55
C HIS A 128 -14.31 7.42 -8.89
N ASN A 129 -14.46 7.17 -10.20
CA ASN A 129 -14.90 5.88 -10.75
C ASN A 129 -14.23 5.71 -12.12
N HIS A 130 -13.28 4.79 -12.21
CA HIS A 130 -12.47 4.60 -13.42
C HIS A 130 -12.90 3.43 -14.30
N ALA A 131 -13.96 2.71 -13.92
CA ALA A 131 -14.40 1.52 -14.65
C ALA A 131 -14.66 1.81 -16.15
N GLU A 132 -15.31 2.95 -16.45
CA GLU A 132 -15.63 3.32 -17.83
C GLU A 132 -14.38 3.78 -18.60
N VAL A 133 -13.59 4.70 -18.06
CA VAL A 133 -12.40 5.21 -18.75
C VAL A 133 -11.41 4.10 -19.09
N VAL A 134 -11.16 3.18 -18.16
CA VAL A 134 -10.25 2.05 -18.40
C VAL A 134 -10.81 1.09 -19.45
N ALA A 135 -12.12 0.81 -19.45
CA ALA A 135 -12.77 -0.01 -20.45
C ALA A 135 -12.67 0.64 -21.85
N VAL A 136 -12.92 1.94 -21.97
CA VAL A 136 -12.81 2.71 -23.23
C VAL A 136 -11.36 2.65 -23.73
N LEU A 137 -10.38 2.98 -22.90
CA LEU A 137 -8.96 2.95 -23.28
C LEU A 137 -8.55 1.54 -23.75
N LYS A 138 -8.96 0.49 -23.03
CA LYS A 138 -8.65 -0.89 -23.40
C LYS A 138 -9.28 -1.30 -24.73
N ALA A 139 -10.51 -0.85 -25.01
CA ALA A 139 -11.17 -1.09 -26.29
C ALA A 139 -10.41 -0.42 -27.46
N MET A 140 -9.98 0.83 -27.27
CA MET A 140 -9.17 1.55 -28.26
C MET A 140 -7.82 0.83 -28.49
N LEU A 141 -7.12 0.46 -27.44
CA LEU A 141 -5.84 -0.26 -27.53
C LEU A 141 -5.98 -1.60 -28.23
N ASN A 142 -7.03 -2.37 -27.95
CA ASN A 142 -7.32 -3.63 -28.64
C ASN A 142 -7.61 -3.40 -30.13
N THR A 143 -8.23 -2.28 -30.48
CA THR A 143 -8.47 -1.91 -31.88
C THR A 143 -7.16 -1.59 -32.60
N TYR A 144 -6.26 -0.83 -31.96
CA TYR A 144 -4.94 -0.55 -32.51
C TYR A 144 -4.09 -1.82 -32.67
N ILE A 145 -4.17 -2.77 -31.73
CA ILE A 145 -3.45 -4.04 -31.80
C ILE A 145 -3.99 -4.92 -32.94
N LYS A 146 -5.30 -4.97 -33.16
CA LYS A 146 -5.91 -5.67 -34.31
C LYS A 146 -5.44 -5.10 -35.63
N ASN A 147 -5.06 -3.83 -35.63
CA ASN A 147 -4.48 -3.11 -36.76
C ASN A 147 -5.24 -3.32 -38.08
N PRO A 148 -6.54 -2.98 -38.16
CA PRO A 148 -7.38 -3.28 -39.32
C PRO A 148 -6.91 -2.61 -40.61
N ALA A 149 -6.19 -1.47 -40.48
CA ALA A 149 -5.60 -0.74 -41.59
C ALA A 149 -4.20 -1.25 -41.99
N LYS A 150 -3.64 -2.24 -41.27
CA LYS A 150 -2.28 -2.77 -41.43
C LYS A 150 -1.17 -1.70 -41.18
N GLU A 151 -1.55 -0.55 -40.68
CA GLU A 151 -0.65 0.54 -40.32
C GLU A 151 -1.19 1.22 -39.07
N LEU A 152 -0.32 1.39 -38.05
CA LEU A 152 -0.69 2.07 -36.82
C LEU A 152 -0.78 3.57 -37.07
N SER A 153 -1.93 4.15 -36.79
CA SER A 153 -2.12 5.60 -36.91
C SER A 153 -1.10 6.38 -36.06
N PRO A 154 -0.39 7.36 -36.59
CA PRO A 154 0.50 8.20 -35.79
C PRO A 154 -0.25 9.03 -34.73
N LYS A 155 -1.57 9.08 -34.79
CA LYS A 155 -2.47 9.80 -33.87
C LYS A 155 -2.90 8.98 -32.65
N TRP A 156 -2.51 7.71 -32.54
CA TRP A 156 -3.02 6.85 -31.50
C TRP A 156 -2.75 7.35 -30.07
N LYS A 157 -1.54 7.90 -29.82
CA LYS A 157 -1.20 8.48 -28.50
C LYS A 157 -2.07 9.69 -28.20
N GLN A 158 -2.21 10.60 -29.17
CA GLN A 158 -3.08 11.76 -29.01
C GLN A 158 -4.53 11.39 -28.73
N ALA A 159 -5.05 10.33 -29.35
CA ALA A 159 -6.40 9.86 -29.09
C ALA A 159 -6.55 9.29 -27.65
N ILE A 160 -5.56 8.53 -27.16
CA ILE A 160 -5.52 8.06 -25.77
C ILE A 160 -5.48 9.26 -24.79
N GLU A 161 -4.60 10.22 -25.03
CA GLU A 161 -4.48 11.43 -24.21
C GLU A 161 -5.80 12.22 -24.19
N SER A 162 -6.46 12.39 -25.34
CA SER A 162 -7.75 13.10 -25.42
C SER A 162 -8.85 12.43 -24.59
N VAL A 163 -8.86 11.09 -24.51
CA VAL A 163 -9.79 10.38 -23.62
C VAL A 163 -9.45 10.64 -22.16
N LEU A 164 -8.17 10.58 -21.79
CA LEU A 164 -7.72 10.89 -20.43
C LEU A 164 -8.06 12.33 -20.04
N ASP A 165 -7.91 13.30 -20.97
CA ASP A 165 -8.27 14.71 -20.75
C ASP A 165 -9.78 14.87 -20.46
N VAL A 166 -10.63 14.15 -21.20
CA VAL A 166 -12.09 14.19 -21.02
C VAL A 166 -12.51 13.64 -19.66
N TYR A 167 -11.89 12.53 -19.21
CA TYR A 167 -12.31 11.83 -17.99
C TYR A 167 -11.64 12.35 -16.71
N LEU A 168 -10.36 12.73 -16.80
CA LEU A 168 -9.54 13.08 -15.64
C LEU A 168 -9.06 14.54 -15.63
N GLY A 169 -9.17 15.22 -16.78
CA GLY A 169 -8.67 16.59 -16.97
C GLY A 169 -7.33 16.67 -17.70
N GLU A 170 -7.08 17.84 -18.29
CA GLU A 170 -5.86 18.11 -19.03
C GLU A 170 -4.63 18.19 -18.12
N ASN A 171 -3.51 17.66 -18.60
CA ASN A 171 -2.23 17.78 -17.91
C ASN A 171 -1.85 19.24 -17.66
N LYS A 172 -1.26 19.51 -16.51
CA LYS A 172 -0.79 20.85 -16.13
C LYS A 172 0.69 20.99 -16.43
N ASN A 173 1.03 21.95 -17.28
CA ASN A 173 2.42 22.29 -17.56
C ASN A 173 2.98 23.29 -16.53
N GLU A 174 2.13 24.20 -16.06
CA GLU A 174 2.44 25.21 -15.04
C GLU A 174 1.24 25.44 -14.14
N PHE A 175 1.50 25.82 -12.89
CA PHE A 175 0.48 26.21 -11.93
C PHE A 175 1.07 27.16 -10.89
N GLU A 176 0.19 27.79 -10.10
CA GLU A 176 0.57 28.67 -9.00
C GLU A 176 0.38 27.95 -7.66
N PHE A 177 1.37 28.07 -6.79
CA PHE A 177 1.32 27.57 -5.42
C PHE A 177 2.02 28.55 -4.47
N GLU A 178 1.36 28.96 -3.39
CA GLU A 178 1.85 29.99 -2.43
C GLU A 178 2.35 31.28 -3.13
N GLY A 179 1.65 31.73 -4.18
CA GLY A 179 1.98 32.95 -4.94
C GLY A 179 3.19 32.85 -5.87
N LYS A 180 3.69 31.64 -6.13
CA LYS A 180 4.79 31.37 -7.05
C LYS A 180 4.36 30.39 -8.15
N LYS A 181 4.91 30.59 -9.35
CA LYS A 181 4.72 29.67 -10.48
C LYS A 181 5.68 28.49 -10.40
N TYR A 182 5.14 27.31 -10.67
CA TYR A 182 5.87 26.06 -10.74
C TYR A 182 5.48 25.26 -11.97
N THR A 183 6.42 24.52 -12.52
CA THR A 183 6.13 23.32 -13.30
C THR A 183 6.02 22.14 -12.36
N PRO A 184 5.36 21.02 -12.72
CA PRO A 184 5.31 19.83 -11.87
C PRO A 184 6.69 19.33 -11.42
N LYS A 185 7.70 19.45 -12.28
CA LYS A 185 9.10 19.10 -11.95
C LYS A 185 9.70 20.04 -10.91
N SER A 186 9.62 21.34 -11.14
CA SER A 186 10.16 22.32 -10.19
C SER A 186 9.41 22.29 -8.84
N PHE A 187 8.16 21.85 -8.84
CA PHE A 187 7.41 21.63 -7.60
C PHE A 187 7.91 20.40 -6.84
N ALA A 188 8.23 19.28 -7.53
CA ALA A 188 8.87 18.13 -6.90
C ALA A 188 10.21 18.50 -6.23
N ASP A 189 11.01 19.35 -6.90
CA ASP A 189 12.25 19.89 -6.32
C ASP A 189 11.97 20.79 -5.09
N TYR A 190 10.96 21.67 -5.17
CA TYR A 190 10.56 22.55 -4.08
C TYR A 190 10.16 21.77 -2.82
N VAL A 191 9.42 20.67 -2.97
CA VAL A 191 9.03 19.80 -1.87
C VAL A 191 10.10 18.76 -1.49
N LYS A 192 11.27 18.81 -2.14
CA LYS A 192 12.46 17.98 -1.88
C LYS A 192 12.25 16.48 -2.12
N ILE A 193 11.33 16.11 -2.98
CA ILE A 193 11.14 14.70 -3.35
C ILE A 193 12.12 14.35 -4.49
N ASN A 194 13.06 13.46 -4.17
CA ASN A 194 13.99 12.90 -5.15
C ASN A 194 13.70 11.40 -5.34
N PRO A 195 13.17 11.00 -6.51
CA PRO A 195 12.83 9.60 -6.80
C PRO A 195 13.95 8.59 -6.52
N SER A 196 15.20 8.95 -6.72
CA SER A 196 16.35 8.05 -6.49
C SER A 196 16.60 7.68 -5.03
N ASN A 197 15.88 8.32 -4.09
CA ASN A 197 16.00 8.03 -2.66
C ASN A 197 15.09 6.88 -2.19
N TYR A 198 14.22 6.38 -3.05
CA TYR A 198 13.23 5.37 -2.67
C TYR A 198 13.57 4.02 -3.28
N ILE A 199 13.40 2.96 -2.51
CA ILE A 199 13.68 1.58 -2.92
C ILE A 199 12.53 0.68 -2.52
N SER A 200 12.30 -0.36 -3.32
CA SER A 200 11.33 -1.42 -3.03
C SER A 200 12.03 -2.67 -2.50
N LEU A 201 11.52 -3.21 -1.41
CA LEU A 201 12.00 -4.46 -0.80
C LEU A 201 10.88 -5.50 -0.82
N THR A 202 11.29 -6.77 -0.98
CA THR A 202 10.40 -7.93 -0.86
C THR A 202 11.13 -9.09 -0.19
N SER A 203 10.42 -10.20 0.06
CA SER A 203 11.01 -11.40 0.65
C SER A 203 10.38 -12.65 0.06
N PHE A 204 11.04 -13.25 -0.93
CA PHE A 204 10.63 -14.51 -1.55
C PHE A 204 11.80 -15.47 -1.70
N MET A 205 11.52 -16.79 -1.61
CA MET A 205 12.54 -17.85 -1.67
C MET A 205 12.93 -18.21 -3.11
N HIS A 206 12.12 -17.86 -4.11
CA HIS A 206 12.40 -18.14 -5.52
C HIS A 206 13.42 -17.16 -6.14
N ALA A 207 13.81 -16.12 -5.42
CA ALA A 207 14.84 -15.18 -5.83
C ALA A 207 15.98 -15.17 -4.81
N LYS A 208 17.19 -14.83 -5.28
CA LYS A 208 18.38 -14.81 -4.43
C LYS A 208 18.29 -13.66 -3.43
N VAL A 209 18.63 -13.93 -2.17
CA VAL A 209 18.65 -12.92 -1.10
C VAL A 209 19.78 -11.93 -1.34
N TYR A 210 19.50 -10.65 -1.15
CA TYR A 210 20.33 -9.47 -1.36
C TYR A 210 20.61 -9.10 -2.83
N ASP A 211 20.00 -9.80 -3.79
CA ASP A 211 19.95 -9.35 -5.18
C ASP A 211 18.62 -8.64 -5.45
N ASP A 212 18.57 -7.84 -6.48
CA ASP A 212 17.33 -7.30 -7.01
C ASP A 212 16.80 -8.16 -8.15
N PHE A 213 15.49 -8.21 -8.31
CA PHE A 213 14.84 -8.96 -9.37
C PHE A 213 13.50 -8.33 -9.75
N ILE A 214 13.04 -8.60 -10.96
CA ILE A 214 11.70 -8.20 -11.40
C ILE A 214 10.68 -9.13 -10.73
N LEU A 215 9.86 -8.57 -9.84
CA LEU A 215 8.76 -9.31 -9.22
C LEU A 215 7.63 -9.49 -10.22
N ASN A 216 7.43 -10.74 -10.66
CA ASN A 216 6.44 -11.09 -11.68
C ASN A 216 5.04 -11.23 -11.07
N ILE A 217 4.38 -10.10 -10.84
CA ILE A 217 2.98 -9.99 -10.44
C ILE A 217 2.22 -9.16 -11.47
N PRO A 218 0.88 -9.33 -11.58
CA PRO A 218 0.10 -8.71 -12.67
C PRO A 218 0.23 -7.20 -12.75
N ASP A 219 0.29 -6.49 -11.62
CA ASP A 219 0.32 -5.04 -11.58
C ASP A 219 1.72 -4.44 -11.76
N ASN A 220 2.78 -5.26 -11.80
CA ASN A 220 4.13 -4.80 -12.14
C ASN A 220 4.31 -4.60 -13.67
N PHE A 221 3.48 -3.72 -14.25
CA PHE A 221 3.48 -3.48 -15.69
C PHE A 221 4.80 -2.85 -16.21
N SER A 222 5.46 -2.06 -15.37
CA SER A 222 6.70 -1.35 -15.72
C SER A 222 7.96 -2.20 -15.54
N ASN A 223 7.83 -3.45 -15.05
CA ASN A 223 8.93 -4.35 -14.67
C ASN A 223 9.84 -3.73 -13.61
N GLY A 224 9.26 -3.13 -12.59
CA GLY A 224 10.00 -2.62 -11.44
C GLY A 224 10.79 -3.72 -10.74
N SER A 225 12.00 -3.39 -10.32
CA SER A 225 12.91 -4.28 -9.60
C SER A 225 12.77 -4.11 -8.10
N PHE A 226 12.86 -5.21 -7.37
CA PHE A 226 12.71 -5.27 -5.91
C PHE A 226 13.93 -5.95 -5.31
N TYR A 227 14.53 -5.34 -4.29
CA TYR A 227 15.57 -6.01 -3.52
C TYR A 227 14.96 -7.10 -2.66
N ASN A 228 15.47 -8.33 -2.78
CA ASN A 228 15.02 -9.47 -2.00
C ASN A 228 15.80 -9.57 -0.71
N VAL A 229 15.11 -9.57 0.43
CA VAL A 229 15.72 -9.72 1.75
C VAL A 229 15.12 -10.93 2.48
N SER A 230 15.73 -11.38 3.57
CA SER A 230 15.09 -12.41 4.39
C SER A 230 13.80 -11.89 5.03
N LEU A 231 12.86 -12.78 5.34
CA LEU A 231 11.56 -12.39 5.93
C LEU A 231 11.74 -11.64 7.25
N ASP A 232 12.70 -12.02 8.07
CA ASP A 232 12.95 -11.34 9.34
C ASP A 232 13.63 -9.99 9.12
N GLU A 233 14.47 -9.84 8.08
CA GLU A 233 15.01 -8.52 7.69
C GLU A 233 13.93 -7.60 7.13
N LEU A 234 12.96 -8.11 6.35
CA LEU A 234 11.83 -7.31 5.87
C LEU A 234 11.02 -6.72 7.02
N VAL A 235 10.73 -7.54 8.05
CA VAL A 235 10.04 -7.07 9.27
C VAL A 235 10.89 -6.06 10.03
N SER A 236 12.18 -6.36 10.21
CA SER A 236 13.09 -5.51 10.99
C SER A 236 13.27 -4.15 10.35
N VAL A 237 13.55 -4.10 9.04
CA VAL A 237 13.78 -2.84 8.31
C VAL A 237 12.52 -1.96 8.34
N THR A 238 11.33 -2.56 8.20
CA THR A 238 10.06 -1.82 8.28
C THR A 238 9.85 -1.24 9.68
N LYS A 239 10.05 -2.03 10.73
CA LYS A 239 9.94 -1.54 12.13
C LYS A 239 10.97 -0.47 12.44
N ASP A 240 12.20 -0.66 12.02
CA ASP A 240 13.30 0.28 12.28
C ASP A 240 13.12 1.59 11.51
N ALA A 241 12.60 1.53 10.29
CA ALA A 241 12.21 2.71 9.53
C ALA A 241 11.20 3.55 10.33
N VAL A 242 10.11 2.92 10.79
CA VAL A 242 9.08 3.61 11.57
C VAL A 242 9.63 4.17 12.88
N LYS A 243 10.46 3.43 13.62
CA LYS A 243 11.10 3.92 14.85
C LYS A 243 11.99 5.14 14.61
N LYS A 244 12.67 5.19 13.44
CA LYS A 244 13.51 6.32 13.01
C LYS A 244 12.72 7.52 12.49
N GLY A 245 11.38 7.41 12.34
CA GLY A 245 10.52 8.48 11.85
C GLY A 245 10.29 8.48 10.34
N TYR A 246 10.59 7.38 9.64
CA TYR A 246 10.23 7.16 8.25
C TYR A 246 8.96 6.33 8.15
N THR A 247 8.02 6.75 7.34
CA THR A 247 6.87 5.92 6.98
C THR A 247 7.26 4.91 5.91
N VAL A 248 6.39 3.93 5.64
CA VAL A 248 6.66 2.86 4.68
C VAL A 248 5.40 2.60 3.87
N GLU A 249 5.49 2.61 2.55
CA GLU A 249 4.43 2.14 1.69
C GLU A 249 4.39 0.61 1.73
N LEU A 250 3.20 0.03 1.66
CA LEU A 250 2.94 -1.39 1.85
C LEU A 250 2.01 -1.91 0.77
N ASP A 251 2.48 -2.87 0.01
CA ASP A 251 1.69 -3.71 -0.88
C ASP A 251 1.40 -5.05 -0.20
N CYS A 252 0.13 -5.41 -0.07
CA CYS A 252 -0.26 -6.67 0.57
C CYS A 252 -1.61 -7.21 0.09
N ASP A 253 -1.77 -8.51 0.30
CA ASP A 253 -3.05 -9.20 0.17
C ASP A 253 -3.97 -8.83 1.35
N VAL A 254 -5.20 -8.44 1.04
CA VAL A 254 -6.25 -8.10 2.01
C VAL A 254 -7.48 -8.99 1.89
N SER A 255 -7.37 -10.09 1.14
CA SER A 255 -8.47 -11.04 0.87
C SER A 255 -8.82 -11.93 2.06
N GLU A 256 -7.96 -11.98 3.11
CA GLU A 256 -8.22 -12.77 4.31
C GLU A 256 -9.47 -12.31 5.07
N LYS A 257 -10.26 -13.26 5.56
CA LYS A 257 -11.41 -12.99 6.43
C LYS A 257 -11.05 -12.23 7.72
N THR A 258 -9.77 -12.27 8.07
CA THR A 258 -9.20 -11.64 9.27
C THR A 258 -8.56 -10.28 8.98
N PHE A 259 -8.60 -9.79 7.73
CA PHE A 259 -8.42 -8.40 7.41
C PHE A 259 -9.78 -7.68 7.52
N SER A 260 -9.94 -6.85 8.51
CA SER A 260 -11.20 -6.16 8.75
C SER A 260 -11.02 -4.66 8.86
N SER A 261 -11.30 -3.94 7.78
CA SER A 261 -11.34 -2.47 7.83
C SER A 261 -12.41 -1.97 8.80
N LYS A 262 -13.55 -2.68 8.92
CA LYS A 262 -14.63 -2.35 9.86
C LYS A 262 -14.19 -2.40 11.33
N ASN A 263 -13.42 -3.42 11.71
CA ASN A 263 -12.90 -3.57 13.07
C ASN A 263 -11.52 -2.89 13.25
N GLY A 264 -10.89 -2.46 12.16
CA GLY A 264 -9.58 -1.81 12.16
C GLY A 264 -8.44 -2.73 12.59
N VAL A 265 -8.52 -4.04 12.30
CA VAL A 265 -7.49 -5.03 12.64
C VAL A 265 -7.23 -5.99 11.48
N ALA A 266 -5.99 -6.49 11.40
CA ALA A 266 -5.58 -7.56 10.50
C ALA A 266 -4.64 -8.52 11.25
N PHE A 267 -4.96 -9.82 11.25
CA PHE A 267 -4.21 -10.85 12.01
C PHE A 267 -4.33 -12.22 11.34
N ILE A 268 -3.42 -13.15 11.67
CA ILE A 268 -3.46 -14.54 11.18
C ILE A 268 -3.62 -15.47 12.39
N PRO A 269 -4.81 -15.99 12.69
CA PRO A 269 -5.02 -16.84 13.85
C PRO A 269 -4.35 -18.21 13.68
N ALA A 270 -3.99 -18.85 14.77
CA ALA A 270 -3.43 -20.19 14.76
C ALA A 270 -4.45 -21.25 14.26
N SER A 271 -5.74 -20.98 14.44
CA SER A 271 -6.85 -21.80 13.98
C SER A 271 -7.91 -20.92 13.31
N SER A 272 -8.44 -21.36 12.17
CA SER A 272 -9.54 -20.65 11.48
C SER A 272 -10.83 -20.58 12.32
N LEU A 273 -10.98 -21.40 13.34
CA LEU A 273 -12.10 -21.34 14.30
C LEU A 273 -12.08 -20.05 15.16
N GLU A 274 -10.94 -19.36 15.20
CA GLU A 274 -10.76 -18.12 15.95
C GLU A 274 -10.91 -16.86 15.07
N ASN A 275 -11.23 -16.98 13.78
CA ASN A 275 -11.35 -15.84 12.87
C ASN A 275 -12.29 -14.76 13.41
N GLU A 276 -13.54 -15.12 13.72
CA GLU A 276 -14.56 -14.15 14.19
C GLU A 276 -14.19 -13.58 15.57
N LYS A 277 -13.71 -14.42 16.46
CA LYS A 277 -13.26 -13.99 17.79
C LYS A 277 -12.12 -12.99 17.70
N GLY A 278 -11.14 -13.27 16.86
CA GLY A 278 -9.97 -12.42 16.67
C GLY A 278 -10.26 -11.03 16.09
N LEU A 279 -11.43 -10.80 15.52
CA LEU A 279 -11.85 -9.46 15.08
C LEU A 279 -12.08 -8.48 16.24
N THR A 280 -12.32 -8.99 17.44
CA THR A 280 -12.62 -8.16 18.63
C THR A 280 -11.75 -8.47 19.83
N GLU A 281 -11.04 -9.60 19.82
CA GLU A 281 -10.23 -10.11 20.94
C GLU A 281 -8.87 -10.59 20.47
N ILE A 282 -7.87 -10.52 21.37
CA ILE A 282 -6.55 -11.06 21.09
C ILE A 282 -6.60 -12.59 21.10
N VAL A 283 -6.32 -13.19 19.96
CA VAL A 283 -6.18 -14.64 19.77
C VAL A 283 -4.72 -15.05 19.59
N LYS A 284 -4.44 -16.34 19.69
CA LYS A 284 -3.12 -16.88 19.35
C LYS A 284 -2.92 -16.82 17.85
N GLU A 285 -1.80 -16.25 17.41
CA GLU A 285 -1.48 -16.17 15.98
C GLU A 285 -0.58 -17.32 15.50
N LYS A 286 -0.69 -17.61 14.20
CA LYS A 286 0.14 -18.60 13.50
C LYS A 286 1.59 -18.08 13.42
N LYS A 287 2.53 -18.98 13.63
CA LYS A 287 3.95 -18.70 13.37
C LYS A 287 4.20 -18.75 11.86
N ILE A 288 4.59 -17.64 11.29
CA ILE A 288 4.85 -17.53 9.85
C ILE A 288 6.33 -17.76 9.57
N THR A 289 6.62 -18.68 8.65
CA THR A 289 7.96 -18.99 8.14
C THR A 289 8.10 -18.53 6.70
N ALA A 290 9.33 -18.36 6.22
CA ALA A 290 9.60 -18.02 4.82
C ALA A 290 9.02 -19.07 3.86
N SER A 291 9.09 -20.36 4.20
CA SER A 291 8.53 -21.44 3.39
C SER A 291 7.01 -21.41 3.32
N LEU A 292 6.31 -21.11 4.43
CA LEU A 292 4.86 -20.96 4.43
C LEU A 292 4.47 -19.76 3.56
N ARG A 293 5.13 -18.60 3.73
CA ARG A 293 4.90 -17.41 2.90
C ARG A 293 5.09 -17.71 1.40
N GLN A 294 6.18 -18.40 1.03
CA GLN A 294 6.44 -18.80 -0.35
C GLN A 294 5.33 -19.70 -0.90
N SER A 295 4.94 -20.72 -0.13
CA SER A 295 3.86 -21.64 -0.52
C SER A 295 2.52 -20.94 -0.72
N GLU A 296 2.16 -19.97 0.15
CA GLU A 296 0.91 -19.21 0.02
C GLU A 296 0.92 -18.31 -1.22
N PHE A 297 2.07 -17.73 -1.56
CA PHE A 297 2.24 -16.95 -2.78
C PHE A 297 2.15 -17.85 -4.04
N GLU A 298 2.83 -18.98 -4.08
CA GLU A 298 2.83 -19.92 -5.21
C GLU A 298 1.46 -20.58 -5.43
N ASN A 299 0.68 -20.74 -4.37
CA ASN A 299 -0.67 -21.30 -4.42
C ASN A 299 -1.76 -20.23 -4.67
N PHE A 300 -1.37 -18.97 -4.89
CA PHE A 300 -2.30 -17.84 -5.09
C PHE A 300 -3.24 -17.59 -3.91
N ASN A 301 -2.83 -18.02 -2.69
CA ASN A 301 -3.50 -17.68 -1.43
C ASN A 301 -3.02 -16.32 -0.89
N THR A 302 -1.91 -15.82 -1.42
CA THR A 302 -1.38 -14.47 -1.19
C THR A 302 -1.14 -13.85 -2.54
N THR A 303 -1.88 -12.80 -2.86
CA THR A 303 -1.85 -12.09 -4.14
C THR A 303 -1.58 -10.60 -3.92
N ASP A 304 -1.20 -9.91 -4.98
CA ASP A 304 -1.10 -8.46 -5.04
C ASP A 304 -2.52 -7.88 -5.16
N ASP A 305 -3.05 -7.34 -4.05
CA ASP A 305 -4.45 -6.89 -3.97
C ASP A 305 -4.58 -5.40 -3.65
N HIS A 306 -3.78 -4.89 -2.70
CA HIS A 306 -4.05 -3.58 -2.13
C HIS A 306 -2.83 -2.92 -1.52
N LEU A 307 -2.62 -1.66 -1.88
CA LEU A 307 -1.54 -0.87 -1.32
C LEU A 307 -2.05 0.09 -0.24
N MET A 308 -1.27 0.19 0.84
CA MET A 308 -1.55 1.00 2.04
C MET A 308 -0.28 1.68 2.55
N HIS A 309 -0.39 2.45 3.64
CA HIS A 309 0.70 3.26 4.15
C HIS A 309 0.94 3.00 5.65
N ILE A 310 2.08 2.43 6.03
CA ILE A 310 2.49 2.22 7.42
C ILE A 310 2.99 3.53 8.00
N VAL A 311 2.27 4.03 9.01
CA VAL A 311 2.54 5.34 9.65
C VAL A 311 2.91 5.22 11.14
N GLY A 312 2.93 4.01 11.69
CA GLY A 312 3.25 3.87 13.10
C GLY A 312 3.40 2.42 13.56
N LEU A 313 3.74 2.30 14.83
CA LEU A 313 3.82 1.04 15.57
C LEU A 313 3.02 1.17 16.87
N VAL A 314 2.25 0.14 17.18
CA VAL A 314 1.50 0.02 18.42
C VAL A 314 1.72 -1.36 19.03
N LYS A 315 1.37 -1.52 20.28
CA LYS A 315 1.31 -2.84 20.93
C LYS A 315 -0.01 -3.02 21.66
N ASP A 316 -0.49 -4.25 21.68
CA ASP A 316 -1.65 -4.62 22.49
C ASP A 316 -1.28 -4.76 23.97
N GLN A 317 -2.27 -5.01 24.82
CA GLN A 317 -2.10 -5.18 26.27
C GLN A 317 -1.34 -6.46 26.66
N LYS A 318 -1.13 -7.40 25.73
CA LYS A 318 -0.28 -8.57 25.91
C LYS A 318 1.16 -8.36 25.42
N GLY A 319 1.44 -7.17 24.84
CA GLY A 319 2.75 -6.81 24.33
C GLY A 319 3.03 -7.23 22.89
N ASN A 320 2.04 -7.78 22.15
CA ASN A 320 2.20 -8.08 20.75
C ASN A 320 2.25 -6.76 19.94
N GLU A 321 3.17 -6.68 19.00
CA GLU A 321 3.35 -5.48 18.17
C GLU A 321 2.52 -5.54 16.89
N TYR A 322 2.00 -4.37 16.49
CA TYR A 322 1.23 -4.17 15.25
C TYR A 322 1.75 -2.94 14.52
N PHE A 323 1.68 -2.99 13.19
CA PHE A 323 1.84 -1.81 12.35
C PHE A 323 0.53 -1.01 12.35
N LYS A 324 0.62 0.32 12.53
CA LYS A 324 -0.50 1.24 12.27
C LYS A 324 -0.49 1.57 10.80
N VAL A 325 -1.48 1.09 10.07
CA VAL A 325 -1.58 1.17 8.61
C VAL A 325 -2.72 2.10 8.23
N LYS A 326 -2.42 3.16 7.48
CA LYS A 326 -3.37 4.09 6.89
C LYS A 326 -3.93 3.48 5.60
N ASN A 327 -5.25 3.35 5.52
CA ASN A 327 -5.96 2.84 4.35
C ASN A 327 -6.55 3.99 3.51
N SER A 328 -7.00 3.72 2.30
CA SER A 328 -7.61 4.66 1.35
C SER A 328 -9.11 4.42 1.11
N TRP A 329 -9.83 3.95 2.13
CA TRP A 329 -11.28 3.69 2.05
C TRP A 329 -12.13 4.67 2.87
N GLY A 330 -11.56 5.85 3.20
CA GLY A 330 -12.23 6.89 3.98
C GLY A 330 -12.19 6.65 5.49
N THR A 331 -12.65 7.65 6.23
CA THR A 331 -12.55 7.69 7.70
C THR A 331 -13.69 6.96 8.43
N ASN A 332 -14.73 6.51 7.71
CA ASN A 332 -15.90 5.87 8.29
C ASN A 332 -15.69 4.37 8.62
N GLN A 333 -14.47 3.88 8.45
CA GLN A 333 -14.08 2.49 8.71
C GLN A 333 -13.23 2.39 9.98
N GLY A 334 -13.50 1.36 10.81
CA GLY A 334 -12.70 0.95 11.96
C GLY A 334 -12.12 2.10 12.79
N ASN A 335 -10.80 2.15 12.87
CA ASN A 335 -10.05 3.16 13.62
C ASN A 335 -9.87 4.45 12.81
N LYS A 336 -10.96 5.06 12.33
CA LYS A 336 -10.94 6.29 11.49
C LYS A 336 -10.13 6.11 10.19
N GLY A 337 -10.27 4.93 9.56
CA GLY A 337 -9.57 4.59 8.32
C GLY A 337 -8.19 3.94 8.51
N TYR A 338 -7.77 3.66 9.75
CA TYR A 338 -6.54 2.92 10.05
C TYR A 338 -6.83 1.47 10.40
N VAL A 339 -5.91 0.58 10.04
CA VAL A 339 -5.90 -0.84 10.39
C VAL A 339 -4.66 -1.13 11.22
N TYR A 340 -4.83 -1.81 12.35
CA TYR A 340 -3.72 -2.34 13.15
C TYR A 340 -3.40 -3.75 12.66
N MET A 341 -2.29 -3.86 11.92
CA MET A 341 -1.84 -5.10 11.28
C MET A 341 -0.82 -5.81 12.13
N SER A 342 -1.11 -7.05 12.53
CA SER A 342 -0.17 -7.85 13.30
C SER A 342 1.09 -8.19 12.51
N VAL A 343 2.18 -8.50 13.22
CA VAL A 343 3.43 -8.94 12.57
C VAL A 343 3.24 -10.26 11.83
N SER A 344 2.34 -11.13 12.27
CA SER A 344 2.02 -12.38 11.56
C SER A 344 1.31 -12.11 10.23
N TYR A 345 0.36 -11.17 10.22
CA TYR A 345 -0.30 -10.75 8.97
C TYR A 345 0.71 -10.14 8.00
N PHE A 346 1.51 -9.19 8.47
CA PHE A 346 2.58 -8.58 7.67
C PHE A 346 3.52 -9.65 7.08
N LYS A 347 4.00 -10.59 7.88
CA LYS A 347 4.89 -11.67 7.42
C LYS A 347 4.28 -12.53 6.32
N LEU A 348 2.99 -12.85 6.41
CA LEU A 348 2.34 -13.75 5.47
C LEU A 348 1.88 -13.04 4.21
N LYS A 349 1.26 -11.86 4.35
CA LYS A 349 0.46 -11.22 3.31
C LYS A 349 1.12 -10.03 2.61
N THR A 350 2.25 -9.52 3.11
CA THR A 350 2.99 -8.46 2.42
C THR A 350 3.59 -8.98 1.13
N ILE A 351 3.32 -8.33 0.01
CA ILE A 351 4.01 -8.56 -1.27
C ILE A 351 5.32 -7.79 -1.27
N SER A 352 5.25 -6.48 -1.05
CA SER A 352 6.41 -5.60 -1.03
C SER A 352 6.24 -4.42 -0.10
N VAL A 353 7.33 -3.71 0.15
CA VAL A 353 7.34 -2.40 0.79
C VAL A 353 8.21 -1.42 0.01
N LEU A 354 7.83 -0.14 -0.01
CA LEU A 354 8.66 0.94 -0.54
C LEU A 354 9.00 1.92 0.59
N LEU A 355 10.25 2.31 0.67
CA LEU A 355 10.76 3.20 1.72
C LEU A 355 11.94 4.03 1.26
N HIS A 356 12.24 5.08 2.04
CA HIS A 356 13.42 5.90 1.81
C HIS A 356 14.70 5.12 2.15
N LYS A 357 15.70 5.11 1.27
CA LYS A 357 16.97 4.35 1.44
C LYS A 357 17.72 4.67 2.73
N GLU A 358 17.59 5.89 3.26
CA GLU A 358 18.23 6.27 4.53
C GLU A 358 17.57 5.62 5.77
N ALA A 359 16.37 5.08 5.65
CA ALA A 359 15.76 4.29 6.71
C ALA A 359 16.45 2.94 6.92
N VAL A 360 17.10 2.42 5.86
CA VAL A 360 17.79 1.13 5.86
C VAL A 360 19.08 1.21 6.69
N SER A 361 19.38 0.15 7.44
CA SER A 361 20.62 0.09 8.23
C SER A 361 21.86 0.03 7.35
N SER A 362 22.99 0.57 7.82
CA SER A 362 24.26 0.53 7.07
C SER A 362 24.71 -0.88 6.73
N ASN A 363 24.41 -1.87 7.57
CA ASN A 363 24.72 -3.27 7.29
C ASN A 363 23.89 -3.81 6.11
N LEU A 364 22.59 -3.53 6.10
CA LEU A 364 21.72 -3.98 5.01
C LEU A 364 21.99 -3.21 3.72
N LYS A 365 22.29 -1.90 3.79
CA LYS A 365 22.75 -1.13 2.61
C LYS A 365 23.98 -1.78 1.94
N LYS A 366 24.97 -2.20 2.72
CA LYS A 366 26.16 -2.89 2.19
C LYS A 366 25.81 -4.21 1.50
N LYS A 367 24.91 -5.01 2.09
CA LYS A 367 24.44 -6.28 1.50
C LYS A 367 23.71 -6.08 0.17
N LEU A 368 22.95 -4.98 0.05
CA LEU A 368 22.17 -4.62 -1.12
C LEU A 368 22.94 -3.76 -2.15
N ASN A 369 24.23 -3.48 -1.91
CA ASN A 369 25.05 -2.59 -2.73
C ASN A 369 24.42 -1.20 -2.94
N LEU A 370 23.70 -0.70 -1.94
CA LEU A 370 23.09 0.64 -1.94
C LEU A 370 24.12 1.68 -1.51
N ASN A 371 24.32 2.69 -2.35
CA ASN A 371 25.19 3.85 -2.10
C ASN A 371 24.44 4.95 -1.35
#